data_ecd523594848b371e0b934d43d557918
#
_entry.id   ecd523594848b371e0b934d43d557918
#
_cell.length_a   1.000
_cell.length_b   1.000
_cell.length_c   1.000
_cell.angle_alpha   90.00
_cell.angle_beta   90.00
_cell.angle_gamma   90.00
#
_symmetry.space_group_name_H-M   'P 1'
#
loop_
_entity.id
_entity.type
_entity.pdbx_description
1 polymer ?
#
loop_
_entity_poly.entity_id
_entity_poly.type
_entity_poly.pdbx_seq_one_letter_code
_entity_poly.pdbx_strand_id
1 'polypeptide(L)'
;ERQTGSTIKPIGAYALGIEYGLVNWSTMLNNSPLYQKQDMIIRDEDYCRKNGLMGLSDKQLRAYPNAWRSWPRNYGGNYGDGSDLPLWNGLARSLNTIAVRVGDLVGASNIFNFVYNTLQLNTLDPTNDVGLAQMVMGSQTKGVTPMALAAAFQIFYDGEYTTPHLYTRVLDRDGNIYLENNATSYQALTPDTAYVMNRLLKNVLFSSVGTASGRYPNSNGMEAFGKTGTASDEKDLWFVGGTPYYVTAVWWGYDAPYDMTKTLSKQQAKTRTCVMAWKALMEQAQADLPYKAFPTSAGVVERRYCTQSGLLAGAGCPSTAVGYYRADDLPDTCTYSHAAPQAAAPAENTDDAVPTQPVIPTDTSALDTE
;
A
#
# COMPACT_ATOMS: atom_id res chain seq x y z
N GLU A 1 -21.53 0.38 0.74
CA GLU A 1 -20.51 0.68 -0.26
C GLU A 1 -19.71 1.91 0.16
N ARG A 2 -18.38 1.83 0.10
CA ARG A 2 -17.47 2.90 0.52
C ARG A 2 -16.25 2.93 -0.40
N GLN A 3 -15.69 4.12 -0.60
CA GLN A 3 -14.43 4.29 -1.33
C GLN A 3 -13.31 3.52 -0.64
N THR A 4 -12.57 2.73 -1.42
CA THR A 4 -11.55 1.82 -0.87
C THR A 4 -10.28 2.52 -0.41
N GLY A 5 -10.03 3.73 -0.92
CA GLY A 5 -8.73 4.37 -0.78
C GLY A 5 -7.61 3.42 -1.23
N SER A 6 -6.50 3.46 -0.53
CA SER A 6 -5.30 2.68 -0.90
C SER A 6 -5.43 1.17 -0.79
N THR A 7 -6.57 0.59 -0.34
CA THR A 7 -6.73 -0.86 -0.33
C THR A 7 -6.94 -1.46 -1.72
N ILE A 8 -7.32 -0.65 -2.71
CA ILE A 8 -7.43 -1.11 -4.12
C ILE A 8 -6.05 -1.39 -4.75
N LYS A 9 -4.98 -0.73 -4.31
CA LYS A 9 -3.66 -0.79 -4.92
C LYS A 9 -3.15 -2.21 -5.16
N PRO A 10 -3.16 -3.11 -4.14
CA PRO A 10 -2.67 -4.47 -4.31
C PRO A 10 -3.43 -5.28 -5.36
N ILE A 11 -4.77 -5.25 -5.32
CA ILE A 11 -5.64 -6.06 -6.18
C ILE A 11 -5.76 -5.49 -7.61
N GLY A 12 -5.41 -4.24 -7.79
CA GLY A 12 -5.43 -3.60 -9.11
C GLY A 12 -4.04 -3.50 -9.70
N ALA A 13 -3.32 -2.42 -9.37
CA ALA A 13 -2.07 -2.07 -10.02
C ALA A 13 -0.94 -3.08 -9.77
N TYR A 14 -0.67 -3.43 -8.51
CA TYR A 14 0.51 -4.23 -8.17
C TYR A 14 0.38 -5.69 -8.60
N ALA A 15 -0.78 -6.32 -8.35
CA ALA A 15 -0.99 -7.72 -8.74
C ALA A 15 -0.85 -7.91 -10.25
N LEU A 16 -1.51 -7.06 -11.04
CA LEU A 16 -1.42 -7.14 -12.49
C LEU A 16 -0.06 -6.69 -13.03
N GLY A 17 0.60 -5.73 -12.37
CA GLY A 17 1.95 -5.33 -12.72
C GLY A 17 2.96 -6.48 -12.61
N ILE A 18 2.85 -7.29 -11.55
CA ILE A 18 3.66 -8.52 -11.36
C ILE A 18 3.21 -9.63 -12.31
N GLU A 19 1.89 -9.84 -12.46
CA GLU A 19 1.33 -10.90 -13.32
C GLU A 19 1.77 -10.76 -14.77
N TYR A 20 1.83 -9.53 -15.27
CA TYR A 20 2.20 -9.21 -16.65
C TYR A 20 3.72 -9.01 -16.85
N GLY A 21 4.54 -9.18 -15.81
CA GLY A 21 5.98 -8.96 -15.90
C GLY A 21 6.38 -7.51 -16.19
N LEU A 22 5.52 -6.55 -15.84
CA LEU A 22 5.79 -5.12 -16.04
C LEU A 22 6.65 -4.52 -14.93
N VAL A 23 6.56 -5.10 -13.76
CA VAL A 23 7.33 -4.75 -12.55
C VAL A 23 7.60 -5.99 -11.72
N ASN A 24 8.66 -5.96 -10.93
CA ASN A 24 9.02 -7.01 -9.99
C ASN A 24 9.32 -6.42 -8.60
N TRP A 25 9.70 -7.25 -7.65
CA TRP A 25 9.97 -6.87 -6.26
C TRP A 25 10.80 -5.61 -6.09
N SER A 26 11.89 -5.49 -6.85
CA SER A 26 12.90 -4.44 -6.71
C SER A 26 12.89 -3.40 -7.84
N THR A 27 11.91 -3.43 -8.74
CA THR A 27 11.77 -2.40 -9.78
C THR A 27 11.82 -1.02 -9.15
N MET A 28 12.79 -0.21 -9.59
CA MET A 28 13.00 1.15 -9.09
C MET A 28 12.02 2.11 -9.77
N LEU A 29 11.25 2.83 -8.97
CA LEU A 29 10.22 3.76 -9.44
C LEU A 29 10.38 5.11 -8.72
N ASN A 30 10.29 6.18 -9.49
CA ASN A 30 10.45 7.53 -8.99
C ASN A 30 9.29 7.96 -8.09
N ASN A 31 9.60 8.56 -6.94
CA ASN A 31 8.61 9.03 -5.97
C ASN A 31 8.11 10.47 -6.23
N SER A 32 8.60 11.14 -7.26
CA SER A 32 8.07 12.47 -7.63
C SER A 32 6.67 12.36 -8.22
N PRO A 33 5.83 13.40 -8.09
CA PRO A 33 4.53 13.44 -8.74
C PRO A 33 4.69 13.46 -10.26
N LEU A 34 3.68 12.98 -10.94
CA LEU A 34 3.48 13.17 -12.38
C LEU A 34 2.80 14.52 -12.65
N TYR A 35 2.77 14.93 -13.89
CA TYR A 35 2.04 16.13 -14.30
C TYR A 35 0.74 15.73 -14.99
N GLN A 36 -0.37 16.30 -14.55
CA GLN A 36 -1.70 16.02 -15.06
C GLN A 36 -2.35 17.28 -15.61
N LYS A 37 -2.96 17.15 -16.79
CA LYS A 37 -3.85 18.15 -17.38
C LYS A 37 -5.15 17.46 -17.77
N GLN A 38 -6.26 17.84 -17.15
CA GLN A 38 -7.53 17.13 -17.26
C GLN A 38 -7.31 15.63 -16.92
N ASP A 39 -7.64 14.73 -17.85
CA ASP A 39 -7.45 13.28 -17.68
C ASP A 39 -6.14 12.75 -18.27
N MET A 40 -5.30 13.63 -18.82
CA MET A 40 -4.05 13.26 -19.47
C MET A 40 -2.88 13.36 -18.48
N ILE A 41 -2.14 12.26 -18.35
CA ILE A 41 -0.92 12.19 -17.55
C ILE A 41 0.29 12.31 -18.48
N ILE A 42 1.20 13.23 -18.15
CA ILE A 42 2.48 13.37 -18.86
C ILE A 42 3.54 12.61 -18.08
N ARG A 43 4.15 11.66 -18.74
CA ARG A 43 5.18 10.74 -18.23
C ARG A 43 6.57 11.15 -18.63
N ASP A 44 6.68 11.94 -19.69
CA ASP A 44 7.94 12.33 -20.31
C ASP A 44 8.52 13.52 -19.55
N GLU A 45 9.58 13.27 -18.77
CA GLU A 45 10.31 14.31 -18.06
C GLU A 45 10.93 15.34 -19.01
N ASP A 46 11.35 14.91 -20.21
CA ASP A 46 11.91 15.81 -21.21
C ASP A 46 10.84 16.76 -21.74
N TYR A 47 9.62 16.28 -21.95
CA TYR A 47 8.49 17.14 -22.27
C TYR A 47 8.22 18.15 -21.15
N CYS A 48 8.17 17.69 -19.90
CA CYS A 48 7.96 18.56 -18.74
C CYS A 48 9.08 19.60 -18.62
N ARG A 49 10.33 19.19 -18.84
CA ARG A 49 11.50 20.09 -18.82
C ARG A 49 11.45 21.12 -19.94
N LYS A 50 11.19 20.69 -21.17
CA LYS A 50 11.07 21.58 -22.36
C LYS A 50 9.96 22.62 -22.20
N ASN A 51 8.87 22.26 -21.48
CA ASN A 51 7.73 23.15 -21.27
C ASN A 51 7.82 23.91 -19.94
N GLY A 52 8.96 23.85 -19.22
CA GLY A 52 9.19 24.61 -17.99
C GLY A 52 8.26 24.18 -16.82
N LEU A 53 7.80 22.94 -16.81
CA LEU A 53 6.88 22.42 -15.77
C LEU A 53 7.62 21.91 -14.53
N MET A 54 8.92 21.63 -14.65
CA MET A 54 9.71 21.06 -13.57
C MET A 54 9.94 22.06 -12.45
N GLY A 55 9.75 21.62 -11.20
CA GLY A 55 10.02 22.44 -10.01
C GLY A 55 8.98 23.52 -9.71
N LEU A 56 7.89 23.59 -10.48
CA LEU A 56 6.80 24.54 -10.22
C LEU A 56 5.91 24.06 -9.08
N SER A 57 5.49 25.00 -8.23
CA SER A 57 4.44 24.75 -7.23
C SER A 57 3.07 24.53 -7.90
N ASP A 58 2.13 23.87 -7.21
CA ASP A 58 0.77 23.68 -7.70
C ASP A 58 0.08 24.99 -8.10
N LYS A 59 0.38 26.09 -7.39
CA LYS A 59 -0.17 27.42 -7.71
C LYS A 59 0.38 27.92 -9.06
N GLN A 60 1.66 27.74 -9.31
CA GLN A 60 2.30 28.13 -10.57
C GLN A 60 1.84 27.25 -11.73
N LEU A 61 1.72 25.93 -11.50
CA LEU A 61 1.21 24.98 -12.51
C LEU A 61 -0.24 25.30 -12.94
N ARG A 62 -1.09 25.69 -12.00
CA ARG A 62 -2.49 26.10 -12.33
C ARG A 62 -2.57 27.39 -13.12
N ALA A 63 -1.60 28.29 -12.91
CA ALA A 63 -1.52 29.55 -13.64
C ALA A 63 -0.89 29.40 -15.05
N TYR A 64 -0.35 28.23 -15.37
CA TYR A 64 0.22 27.94 -16.68
C TYR A 64 -0.89 27.91 -17.75
N PRO A 65 -0.62 28.26 -19.04
CA PRO A 65 -1.63 28.39 -20.09
C PRO A 65 -2.53 27.17 -20.28
N ASN A 66 -2.19 26.03 -19.68
CA ASN A 66 -2.89 24.75 -19.81
C ASN A 66 -3.38 24.16 -18.50
N ALA A 67 -3.37 24.92 -17.39
CA ALA A 67 -3.85 24.48 -16.07
C ALA A 67 -3.28 23.12 -15.63
N TRP A 68 -1.96 22.94 -15.77
CA TRP A 68 -1.26 21.75 -15.29
C TRP A 68 -1.31 21.66 -13.77
N ARG A 69 -1.30 20.45 -13.24
CA ARG A 69 -1.15 20.20 -11.79
C ARG A 69 -0.22 19.01 -11.57
N SER A 70 0.51 19.03 -10.47
CA SER A 70 1.20 17.83 -9.99
C SER A 70 0.18 16.82 -9.47
N TRP A 71 0.34 15.55 -9.84
CA TRP A 71 -0.53 14.45 -9.46
C TRP A 71 0.22 13.11 -9.57
N PRO A 72 -0.05 12.10 -8.73
CA PRO A 72 -0.90 12.15 -7.54
C PRO A 72 -0.19 12.81 -6.35
N ARG A 73 -0.97 13.17 -5.35
CA ARG A 73 -0.42 13.64 -4.08
C ARG A 73 -0.25 12.45 -3.13
N ASN A 74 0.94 12.27 -2.57
CA ASN A 74 1.15 11.32 -1.47
C ASN A 74 0.43 11.80 -0.20
N TYR A 75 0.06 10.87 0.69
CA TYR A 75 -0.53 11.23 1.98
C TYR A 75 0.41 12.19 2.75
N GLY A 76 -0.16 13.27 3.28
CA GLY A 76 0.63 14.34 3.90
C GLY A 76 1.42 15.24 2.92
N GLY A 77 1.33 15.01 1.61
CA GLY A 77 1.99 15.83 0.58
C GLY A 77 3.50 15.66 0.51
N ASN A 78 4.06 14.61 1.12
CA ASN A 78 5.49 14.36 1.17
C ASN A 78 5.93 13.40 0.05
N TYR A 79 6.87 13.84 -0.76
CA TYR A 79 7.51 13.05 -1.83
C TYR A 79 8.94 12.62 -1.48
N GLY A 80 9.39 12.91 -0.24
CA GLY A 80 10.79 12.72 0.15
C GLY A 80 11.70 13.64 -0.67
N ASP A 81 12.84 13.12 -1.08
CA ASP A 81 13.79 13.79 -1.98
C ASP A 81 13.48 13.57 -3.47
N GLY A 82 12.38 12.86 -3.77
CA GLY A 82 12.00 12.50 -5.13
C GLY A 82 12.85 11.37 -5.74
N SER A 83 13.66 10.68 -4.94
CA SER A 83 14.49 9.57 -5.40
C SER A 83 13.64 8.35 -5.81
N ASP A 84 14.28 7.47 -6.56
CA ASP A 84 13.72 6.18 -6.93
C ASP A 84 13.68 5.25 -5.71
N LEU A 85 12.59 4.51 -5.59
CA LEU A 85 12.37 3.54 -4.54
C LEU A 85 11.99 2.18 -5.13
N PRO A 86 12.43 1.07 -4.53
CA PRO A 86 12.01 -0.25 -4.99
C PRO A 86 10.51 -0.45 -4.75
N LEU A 87 9.88 -1.20 -5.62
CA LEU A 87 8.44 -1.46 -5.63
C LEU A 87 7.89 -1.85 -4.24
N TRP A 88 8.58 -2.77 -3.53
CA TRP A 88 8.17 -3.23 -2.20
C TRP A 88 8.06 -2.08 -1.19
N ASN A 89 8.98 -1.12 -1.25
CA ASN A 89 8.99 0.04 -0.36
C ASN A 89 7.82 0.97 -0.66
N GLY A 90 7.56 1.22 -1.95
CA GLY A 90 6.41 2.01 -2.41
C GLY A 90 5.07 1.43 -1.94
N LEU A 91 4.91 0.10 -2.02
CA LEU A 91 3.71 -0.60 -1.54
C LEU A 91 3.59 -0.56 -0.02
N ALA A 92 4.68 -0.86 0.71
CA ALA A 92 4.70 -0.86 2.18
C ALA A 92 4.33 0.51 2.76
N ARG A 93 4.87 1.59 2.18
CA ARG A 93 4.57 2.99 2.53
C ARG A 93 3.27 3.51 1.93
N SER A 94 2.63 2.72 1.06
CA SER A 94 1.39 3.10 0.38
C SER A 94 1.50 4.36 -0.47
N LEU A 95 2.66 4.61 -1.12
CA LEU A 95 2.89 5.80 -1.92
C LEU A 95 1.98 5.83 -3.15
N ASN A 96 1.31 6.96 -3.35
CA ASN A 96 0.40 7.16 -4.49
C ASN A 96 1.18 7.29 -5.80
N THR A 97 2.32 7.98 -5.78
CA THR A 97 3.21 8.18 -6.92
C THR A 97 3.67 6.85 -7.53
N ILE A 98 4.15 5.94 -6.68
CA ILE A 98 4.60 4.61 -7.11
C ILE A 98 3.42 3.79 -7.63
N ALA A 99 2.30 3.77 -6.89
CA ALA A 99 1.13 3.00 -7.30
C ALA A 99 0.55 3.46 -8.65
N VAL A 100 0.50 4.78 -8.89
CA VAL A 100 0.01 5.34 -10.15
C VAL A 100 0.94 5.00 -11.31
N ARG A 101 2.26 5.03 -11.12
CA ARG A 101 3.21 4.60 -12.16
C ARG A 101 3.01 3.14 -12.55
N VAL A 102 2.81 2.26 -11.57
CA VAL A 102 2.50 0.84 -11.84
C VAL A 102 1.14 0.71 -12.53
N GLY A 103 0.12 1.39 -12.01
CA GLY A 103 -1.22 1.34 -12.61
C GLY A 103 -1.28 1.91 -14.04
N ASP A 104 -0.43 2.86 -14.33
CA ASP A 104 -0.27 3.44 -15.65
C ASP A 104 0.39 2.46 -16.64
N LEU A 105 1.39 1.70 -16.20
CA LEU A 105 1.98 0.60 -17.00
C LEU A 105 0.96 -0.49 -17.31
N VAL A 106 0.12 -0.86 -16.33
CA VAL A 106 -0.93 -1.87 -16.49
C VAL A 106 -2.08 -1.35 -17.38
N GLY A 107 -2.42 -0.07 -17.23
CA GLY A 107 -3.59 0.55 -17.88
C GLY A 107 -4.87 0.45 -17.05
N ALA A 108 -5.54 1.59 -16.86
CA ALA A 108 -6.74 1.69 -16.02
C ALA A 108 -7.87 0.74 -16.44
N SER A 109 -8.07 0.54 -17.75
CA SER A 109 -9.09 -0.38 -18.28
C SER A 109 -8.79 -1.85 -17.95
N ASN A 110 -7.52 -2.26 -17.99
CA ASN A 110 -7.13 -3.62 -17.61
C ASN A 110 -7.36 -3.85 -16.12
N ILE A 111 -7.02 -2.86 -15.29
CA ILE A 111 -7.30 -2.92 -13.86
C ILE A 111 -8.80 -3.00 -13.60
N PHE A 112 -9.59 -2.14 -14.24
CA PHE A 112 -11.04 -2.15 -14.08
C PHE A 112 -11.62 -3.51 -14.46
N ASN A 113 -11.25 -4.04 -15.62
CA ASN A 113 -11.75 -5.34 -16.10
C ASN A 113 -11.41 -6.47 -15.11
N PHE A 114 -10.22 -6.47 -14.55
CA PHE A 114 -9.81 -7.45 -13.57
C PHE A 114 -10.61 -7.34 -12.28
N VAL A 115 -10.69 -6.15 -11.66
CA VAL A 115 -11.38 -5.99 -10.38
C VAL A 115 -12.90 -6.13 -10.50
N TYR A 116 -13.48 -5.70 -11.64
CA TYR A 116 -14.91 -5.77 -11.88
C TYR A 116 -15.37 -7.16 -12.31
N ASN A 117 -14.73 -7.76 -13.33
CA ASN A 117 -15.16 -9.04 -13.90
C ASN A 117 -14.55 -10.23 -13.17
N THR A 118 -13.23 -10.18 -12.86
CA THR A 118 -12.54 -11.33 -12.23
C THR A 118 -12.74 -11.33 -10.72
N LEU A 119 -12.61 -10.18 -10.03
CA LEU A 119 -12.81 -10.13 -8.57
C LEU A 119 -14.24 -9.74 -8.17
N GLN A 120 -15.14 -9.63 -9.12
CA GLN A 120 -16.58 -9.40 -8.93
C GLN A 120 -16.90 -8.18 -8.03
N LEU A 121 -16.11 -7.10 -8.13
CA LEU A 121 -16.43 -5.85 -7.45
C LEU A 121 -17.57 -5.10 -8.19
N ASN A 122 -18.75 -5.71 -8.23
CA ASN A 122 -19.87 -5.32 -9.09
C ASN A 122 -20.56 -4.01 -8.68
N THR A 123 -20.11 -3.36 -7.61
CA THR A 123 -20.61 -2.05 -7.18
C THR A 123 -19.87 -0.89 -7.84
N LEU A 124 -18.79 -1.18 -8.58
CA LEU A 124 -18.05 -0.19 -9.37
C LEU A 124 -18.88 0.26 -10.58
N ASP A 125 -18.72 1.53 -10.95
CA ASP A 125 -19.44 2.13 -12.09
C ASP A 125 -18.60 1.96 -13.38
N PRO A 126 -19.09 1.21 -14.40
CA PRO A 126 -18.34 0.96 -15.62
C PRO A 126 -18.04 2.22 -16.46
N THR A 127 -18.75 3.31 -16.21
CA THR A 127 -18.56 4.57 -16.93
C THR A 127 -17.61 5.50 -16.19
N ASN A 128 -17.75 5.59 -14.86
CA ASN A 128 -17.09 6.62 -14.08
C ASN A 128 -15.85 6.11 -13.30
N ASP A 129 -15.71 4.78 -13.11
CA ASP A 129 -14.65 4.22 -12.30
C ASP A 129 -13.46 3.64 -13.10
N VAL A 130 -13.41 3.82 -14.41
CA VAL A 130 -12.33 3.29 -15.29
C VAL A 130 -11.04 4.14 -15.27
N GLY A 131 -10.93 5.13 -14.41
CA GLY A 131 -9.74 6.00 -14.33
C GLY A 131 -8.67 5.51 -13.36
N LEU A 132 -7.42 6.00 -13.50
CA LEU A 132 -6.34 5.68 -12.56
C LEU A 132 -6.61 6.17 -11.13
N ALA A 133 -7.31 7.29 -10.96
CA ALA A 133 -7.69 7.78 -9.65
C ALA A 133 -8.63 6.79 -8.93
N GLN A 134 -9.58 6.22 -9.65
CA GLN A 134 -10.55 5.26 -9.13
C GLN A 134 -9.90 3.89 -8.90
N MET A 135 -9.14 3.41 -9.89
CA MET A 135 -8.61 2.04 -9.90
C MET A 135 -7.29 1.87 -9.14
N VAL A 136 -6.57 2.94 -8.86
CA VAL A 136 -5.28 2.88 -8.15
C VAL A 136 -5.32 3.58 -6.80
N MET A 137 -6.05 4.70 -6.68
CA MET A 137 -6.11 5.45 -5.42
C MET A 137 -7.42 5.23 -4.66
N GLY A 138 -8.39 4.56 -5.26
CA GLY A 138 -9.62 4.18 -4.61
C GLY A 138 -10.66 5.28 -4.46
N SER A 139 -10.67 6.23 -5.40
CA SER A 139 -11.64 7.33 -5.45
C SER A 139 -12.88 6.92 -6.26
N GLN A 140 -13.40 5.72 -6.04
CA GLN A 140 -14.55 5.19 -6.78
C GLN A 140 -15.82 6.00 -6.51
N THR A 141 -16.77 5.96 -7.45
CA THR A 141 -18.06 6.66 -7.37
C THR A 141 -18.88 6.21 -6.16
N LYS A 142 -19.09 4.91 -5.99
CA LYS A 142 -19.78 4.31 -4.84
C LYS A 142 -18.84 3.56 -3.90
N GLY A 143 -17.81 2.93 -4.47
CA GLY A 143 -16.89 2.06 -3.76
C GLY A 143 -17.41 0.63 -3.63
N VAL A 144 -16.92 -0.09 -2.62
CA VAL A 144 -17.20 -1.53 -2.44
C VAL A 144 -17.66 -1.83 -1.01
N THR A 145 -18.18 -3.04 -0.82
CA THR A 145 -18.53 -3.55 0.52
C THR A 145 -17.31 -4.19 1.21
N PRO A 146 -17.26 -4.25 2.55
CA PRO A 146 -16.21 -4.98 3.25
C PRO A 146 -16.10 -6.45 2.83
N MET A 147 -17.24 -7.13 2.61
CA MET A 147 -17.26 -8.53 2.17
C MET A 147 -16.63 -8.70 0.79
N ALA A 148 -16.98 -7.85 -0.18
CA ALA A 148 -16.42 -7.91 -1.52
C ALA A 148 -14.90 -7.61 -1.52
N LEU A 149 -14.46 -6.66 -0.69
CA LEU A 149 -13.04 -6.33 -0.55
C LEU A 149 -12.25 -7.47 0.12
N ALA A 150 -12.79 -8.10 1.15
CA ALA A 150 -12.19 -9.28 1.79
C ALA A 150 -12.09 -10.44 0.78
N ALA A 151 -13.16 -10.69 0.02
CA ALA A 151 -13.17 -11.70 -1.03
C ALA A 151 -12.10 -11.44 -2.10
N ALA A 152 -11.91 -10.19 -2.52
CA ALA A 152 -10.88 -9.84 -3.48
C ALA A 152 -9.45 -10.09 -2.95
N PHE A 153 -9.21 -10.01 -1.64
CA PHE A 153 -7.90 -10.22 -1.04
C PHE A 153 -7.52 -11.69 -0.82
N GLN A 154 -8.48 -12.62 -0.94
CA GLN A 154 -8.17 -14.06 -0.82
C GLN A 154 -7.19 -14.55 -1.89
N ILE A 155 -7.15 -13.90 -3.06
CA ILE A 155 -6.22 -14.21 -4.15
C ILE A 155 -4.73 -14.19 -3.73
N PHE A 156 -4.40 -13.52 -2.63
CA PHE A 156 -3.03 -13.48 -2.12
C PHE A 156 -2.64 -14.68 -1.25
N TYR A 157 -3.53 -15.68 -1.14
CA TYR A 157 -3.20 -16.96 -0.53
C TYR A 157 -2.50 -17.88 -1.55
N ASP A 158 -3.12 -18.15 -2.69
CA ASP A 158 -2.63 -19.04 -3.75
C ASP A 158 -3.07 -18.63 -5.17
N GLY A 159 -3.66 -17.45 -5.33
CA GLY A 159 -4.15 -16.91 -6.61
C GLY A 159 -5.61 -17.26 -6.90
N GLU A 160 -6.25 -18.12 -6.11
CA GLU A 160 -7.64 -18.52 -6.33
C GLU A 160 -8.62 -17.47 -5.78
N TYR A 161 -9.68 -17.23 -6.51
CA TYR A 161 -10.82 -16.43 -6.08
C TYR A 161 -12.04 -17.31 -5.90
N THR A 162 -12.66 -17.25 -4.73
CA THR A 162 -13.94 -17.91 -4.43
C THR A 162 -15.02 -16.86 -4.26
N THR A 163 -16.15 -17.03 -4.94
CA THR A 163 -17.31 -16.13 -4.82
C THR A 163 -17.81 -16.09 -3.39
N PRO A 164 -17.91 -14.89 -2.76
CA PRO A 164 -18.39 -14.79 -1.38
C PRO A 164 -19.85 -15.17 -1.27
N HIS A 165 -20.18 -15.88 -0.19
CA HIS A 165 -21.54 -16.35 0.09
C HIS A 165 -21.83 -16.27 1.59
N LEU A 166 -23.12 -16.15 1.93
CA LEU A 166 -23.58 -15.99 3.31
C LEU A 166 -24.06 -17.32 3.93
N TYR A 167 -24.32 -18.32 3.11
CA TYR A 167 -24.71 -19.66 3.54
C TYR A 167 -24.19 -20.71 2.57
N THR A 168 -23.95 -21.89 3.06
CA THR A 168 -23.64 -23.07 2.22
C THR A 168 -24.89 -23.88 1.97
N ARG A 169 -25.77 -23.99 2.99
CA ARG A 169 -27.00 -24.79 2.91
C ARG A 169 -28.05 -24.26 3.88
N VAL A 170 -29.31 -24.25 3.43
CA VAL A 170 -30.49 -24.00 4.26
C VAL A 170 -31.31 -25.26 4.29
N LEU A 171 -31.67 -25.73 5.47
CA LEU A 171 -32.50 -26.90 5.67
C LEU A 171 -33.94 -26.49 6.05
N ASP A 172 -34.92 -27.26 5.61
CA ASP A 172 -36.30 -27.17 6.11
C ASP A 172 -36.43 -27.75 7.53
N ARG A 173 -37.67 -27.76 8.07
CA ARG A 173 -37.95 -28.28 9.41
C ARG A 173 -37.73 -29.79 9.54
N ASP A 174 -37.79 -30.52 8.44
CA ASP A 174 -37.63 -31.96 8.38
C ASP A 174 -36.20 -32.38 8.08
N GLY A 175 -35.28 -31.40 7.93
CA GLY A 175 -33.86 -31.61 7.67
C GLY A 175 -33.51 -31.77 6.17
N ASN A 176 -34.47 -31.60 5.27
CA ASN A 176 -34.20 -31.65 3.83
C ASN A 176 -33.52 -30.34 3.36
N ILE A 177 -32.70 -30.44 2.32
CA ILE A 177 -32.06 -29.28 1.72
C ILE A 177 -33.12 -28.43 1.01
N TYR A 178 -33.35 -27.21 1.51
CA TYR A 178 -34.24 -26.22 0.90
C TYR A 178 -33.47 -25.31 -0.10
N LEU A 179 -32.26 -24.89 0.27
CA LEU A 179 -31.34 -24.14 -0.60
C LEU A 179 -29.92 -24.68 -0.40
N GLU A 180 -29.18 -24.76 -1.49
CA GLU A 180 -27.75 -25.04 -1.47
C GLU A 180 -27.01 -24.01 -2.29
N ASN A 181 -25.92 -23.51 -1.74
CA ASN A 181 -25.04 -22.57 -2.43
C ASN A 181 -23.66 -23.21 -2.64
N ASN A 182 -23.37 -23.54 -3.87
CA ASN A 182 -22.08 -24.06 -4.28
C ASN A 182 -21.21 -22.87 -4.71
N ALA A 183 -20.31 -22.43 -3.83
CA ALA A 183 -19.36 -21.36 -4.16
C ALA A 183 -18.55 -21.75 -5.40
N THR A 184 -18.40 -20.79 -6.31
CA THR A 184 -17.55 -20.98 -7.49
C THR A 184 -16.15 -20.46 -7.19
N SER A 185 -15.15 -21.28 -7.45
CA SER A 185 -13.73 -20.93 -7.35
C SER A 185 -13.06 -21.01 -8.71
N TYR A 186 -12.10 -20.10 -8.94
CA TYR A 186 -11.27 -20.09 -10.14
C TYR A 186 -9.95 -19.35 -9.90
N GLN A 187 -8.95 -19.67 -10.72
CA GLN A 187 -7.64 -19.02 -10.66
C GLN A 187 -7.73 -17.61 -11.23
N ALA A 188 -7.54 -16.60 -10.36
CA ALA A 188 -7.56 -15.19 -10.73
C ALA A 188 -6.15 -14.64 -11.02
N LEU A 189 -5.13 -15.15 -10.32
CA LEU A 189 -3.71 -14.86 -10.53
C LEU A 189 -2.93 -16.17 -10.56
N THR A 190 -1.76 -16.16 -11.19
CA THR A 190 -0.85 -17.30 -11.03
C THR A 190 -0.42 -17.47 -9.57
N PRO A 191 -0.19 -18.70 -9.07
CA PRO A 191 0.31 -18.95 -7.72
C PRO A 191 1.62 -18.20 -7.42
N ASP A 192 2.46 -18.01 -8.44
CA ASP A 192 3.73 -17.28 -8.35
C ASP A 192 3.49 -15.80 -8.04
N THR A 193 2.60 -15.15 -8.77
CA THR A 193 2.19 -13.77 -8.51
C THR A 193 1.54 -13.63 -7.14
N ALA A 194 0.65 -14.55 -6.77
CA ALA A 194 0.00 -14.54 -5.46
C ALA A 194 1.03 -14.61 -4.32
N TYR A 195 2.03 -15.49 -4.45
CA TYR A 195 3.10 -15.62 -3.46
C TYR A 195 3.97 -14.36 -3.38
N VAL A 196 4.42 -13.80 -4.50
CA VAL A 196 5.19 -12.54 -4.52
C VAL A 196 4.39 -11.42 -3.87
N MET A 197 3.11 -11.26 -4.23
CA MET A 197 2.23 -10.26 -3.66
C MET A 197 1.99 -10.44 -2.17
N ASN A 198 1.84 -11.69 -1.70
CA ASN A 198 1.76 -12.01 -0.28
C ASN A 198 3.00 -11.50 0.47
N ARG A 199 4.21 -11.78 -0.04
CA ARG A 199 5.48 -11.32 0.53
C ARG A 199 5.59 -9.79 0.50
N LEU A 200 5.17 -9.14 -0.57
CA LEU A 200 5.10 -7.67 -0.66
C LEU A 200 4.18 -7.08 0.43
N LEU A 201 3.00 -7.66 0.61
CA LEU A 201 2.01 -7.19 1.58
C LEU A 201 2.40 -7.47 3.04
N LYS A 202 3.24 -8.47 3.31
CA LYS A 202 3.86 -8.67 4.63
C LYS A 202 4.67 -7.45 5.06
N ASN A 203 5.32 -6.74 4.14
CA ASN A 203 6.09 -5.54 4.47
C ASN A 203 5.23 -4.38 5.02
N VAL A 204 3.92 -4.35 4.74
CA VAL A 204 3.00 -3.36 5.32
C VAL A 204 2.90 -3.51 6.84
N LEU A 205 2.99 -4.75 7.35
CA LEU A 205 2.88 -5.11 8.77
C LEU A 205 4.24 -5.21 9.47
N PHE A 206 5.26 -5.71 8.79
CA PHE A 206 6.50 -6.14 9.42
C PHE A 206 7.73 -5.30 9.08
N SER A 207 7.73 -4.53 7.99
CA SER A 207 8.85 -3.61 7.72
C SER A 207 8.73 -2.33 8.56
N SER A 208 9.87 -1.72 8.89
CA SER A 208 9.92 -0.45 9.64
C SER A 208 9.23 0.71 8.92
N VAL A 209 9.12 0.65 7.59
CA VAL A 209 8.46 1.66 6.75
C VAL A 209 6.99 1.36 6.48
N GLY A 210 6.49 0.21 6.93
CA GLY A 210 5.11 -0.22 6.68
C GLY A 210 4.07 0.64 7.38
N THR A 211 2.95 0.91 6.71
CA THR A 211 1.87 1.76 7.27
C THR A 211 1.17 1.14 8.50
N ALA A 212 1.31 -0.17 8.71
CA ALA A 212 0.82 -0.90 9.88
C ALA A 212 1.96 -1.52 10.72
N SER A 213 3.20 -1.04 10.54
CA SER A 213 4.39 -1.56 11.22
C SER A 213 4.24 -1.60 12.75
N GLY A 214 4.69 -2.71 13.36
CA GLY A 214 4.68 -2.92 14.81
C GLY A 214 3.30 -3.09 15.45
N ARG A 215 2.22 -3.20 14.65
CA ARG A 215 0.86 -3.33 15.16
C ARG A 215 0.30 -4.74 15.09
N TYR A 216 1.07 -5.66 14.55
CA TYR A 216 0.71 -7.07 14.47
C TYR A 216 1.81 -7.99 15.04
N PRO A 217 2.15 -7.92 16.32
CA PRO A 217 2.68 -9.06 17.02
C PRO A 217 1.48 -9.92 17.42
N ASN A 218 1.40 -11.16 16.96
CA ASN A 218 0.41 -12.12 17.46
C ASN A 218 1.09 -13.10 18.43
N SER A 219 0.31 -13.60 19.37
CA SER A 219 0.81 -14.49 20.43
C SER A 219 1.23 -15.87 19.90
N ASN A 220 0.75 -16.31 18.75
CA ASN A 220 1.02 -17.62 18.16
C ASN A 220 1.97 -17.59 16.93
N GLY A 221 2.53 -16.43 16.60
CA GLY A 221 3.47 -16.29 15.49
C GLY A 221 2.86 -16.46 14.09
N MET A 222 1.52 -16.51 13.97
CA MET A 222 0.82 -16.72 12.70
C MET A 222 1.26 -15.69 11.64
N GLU A 223 1.57 -16.14 10.45
CA GLU A 223 1.88 -15.24 9.35
C GLU A 223 0.66 -14.38 8.97
N ALA A 224 0.92 -13.16 8.52
CA ALA A 224 -0.13 -12.27 8.06
C ALA A 224 0.35 -11.34 6.95
N PHE A 225 -0.57 -10.92 6.12
CA PHE A 225 -0.42 -9.86 5.15
C PHE A 225 -1.55 -8.83 5.30
N GLY A 226 -1.37 -7.62 4.78
CA GLY A 226 -2.47 -6.66 4.82
C GLY A 226 -2.17 -5.35 4.14
N LYS A 227 -3.20 -4.49 4.07
CA LYS A 227 -3.13 -3.17 3.48
C LYS A 227 -4.04 -2.19 4.20
N THR A 228 -3.52 -1.02 4.50
CA THR A 228 -4.26 0.13 5.01
C THR A 228 -4.91 0.91 3.86
N GLY A 229 -6.07 1.49 4.11
CA GLY A 229 -6.76 2.40 3.20
C GLY A 229 -7.25 3.65 3.92
N THR A 230 -7.17 4.78 3.22
CA THR A 230 -7.73 6.06 3.66
C THR A 230 -8.34 6.72 2.43
N ALA A 231 -9.63 7.01 2.47
CA ALA A 231 -10.28 7.82 1.46
C ALA A 231 -9.99 9.31 1.69
N SER A 232 -10.33 10.15 0.72
CA SER A 232 -10.15 11.60 0.80
C SER A 232 -10.81 12.17 2.06
N ASP A 233 -10.13 13.09 2.72
CA ASP A 233 -10.58 13.78 3.94
C ASP A 233 -10.87 12.84 5.11
N GLU A 234 -10.16 11.70 5.20
CA GLU A 234 -10.33 10.68 6.25
C GLU A 234 -11.81 10.30 6.52
N LYS A 235 -12.63 10.25 5.45
CA LYS A 235 -14.05 9.87 5.57
C LYS A 235 -14.26 8.38 5.72
N ASP A 236 -13.38 7.59 5.08
CA ASP A 236 -13.39 6.14 5.12
C ASP A 236 -11.98 5.65 5.45
N LEU A 237 -11.86 4.90 6.52
CA LEU A 237 -10.62 4.25 6.93
C LEU A 237 -10.78 2.74 6.81
N TRP A 238 -9.75 2.08 6.30
CA TRP A 238 -9.76 0.66 6.02
C TRP A 238 -8.51 -0.04 6.51
N PHE A 239 -8.69 -1.27 6.90
CA PHE A 239 -7.64 -2.28 6.86
C PHE A 239 -8.22 -3.58 6.32
N VAL A 240 -7.55 -4.17 5.36
CA VAL A 240 -7.86 -5.51 4.86
C VAL A 240 -6.60 -6.35 4.92
N GLY A 241 -6.75 -7.58 5.36
CA GLY A 241 -5.62 -8.49 5.50
C GLY A 241 -6.05 -9.91 5.81
N GLY A 242 -5.12 -10.82 5.70
CA GLY A 242 -5.34 -12.24 5.92
C GLY A 242 -4.21 -12.92 6.67
N THR A 243 -4.56 -14.06 7.21
CA THR A 243 -3.66 -15.11 7.69
C THR A 243 -3.89 -16.35 6.83
N PRO A 244 -3.15 -17.44 7.02
CA PRO A 244 -3.40 -18.68 6.28
C PRO A 244 -4.79 -19.32 6.52
N TYR A 245 -5.59 -18.78 7.44
CA TYR A 245 -6.93 -19.28 7.76
C TYR A 245 -8.05 -18.37 7.28
N TYR A 246 -7.88 -17.05 7.45
CA TYR A 246 -8.97 -16.09 7.25
C TYR A 246 -8.49 -14.83 6.56
N VAL A 247 -9.37 -14.23 5.77
CA VAL A 247 -9.23 -12.87 5.24
C VAL A 247 -10.35 -12.01 5.77
N THR A 248 -10.04 -10.83 6.26
CA THR A 248 -11.02 -9.93 6.87
C THR A 248 -10.77 -8.49 6.43
N ALA A 249 -11.82 -7.75 6.15
CA ALA A 249 -11.80 -6.31 5.91
C ALA A 249 -12.51 -5.58 7.05
N VAL A 250 -11.85 -4.56 7.58
CA VAL A 250 -12.41 -3.66 8.59
C VAL A 250 -12.54 -2.27 7.99
N TRP A 251 -13.73 -1.72 8.06
CA TRP A 251 -14.04 -0.35 7.73
C TRP A 251 -14.40 0.45 8.99
N TRP A 252 -13.97 1.71 9.01
CA TRP A 252 -14.26 2.66 10.06
C TRP A 252 -14.64 4.01 9.44
N GLY A 253 -15.83 4.51 9.77
CA GLY A 253 -16.37 5.75 9.23
C GLY A 253 -17.78 6.03 9.74
N TYR A 254 -18.39 7.07 9.23
CA TYR A 254 -19.79 7.41 9.48
C TYR A 254 -20.69 6.94 8.33
N ASP A 255 -21.95 6.63 8.61
CA ASP A 255 -22.93 6.21 7.58
C ASP A 255 -23.07 7.27 6.49
N ALA A 256 -23.18 8.55 6.86
CA ALA A 256 -23.01 9.66 5.94
C ALA A 256 -21.52 10.04 5.89
N PRO A 257 -20.87 10.08 4.70
CA PRO A 257 -19.46 10.42 4.60
C PRO A 257 -19.13 11.75 5.26
N TYR A 258 -18.33 11.72 6.30
CA TYR A 258 -17.96 12.88 7.08
C TYR A 258 -16.48 12.81 7.46
N ASP A 259 -15.79 13.94 7.43
CA ASP A 259 -14.39 14.05 7.85
C ASP A 259 -14.27 13.74 9.35
N MET A 260 -13.75 12.58 9.67
CA MET A 260 -13.64 12.10 11.04
C MET A 260 -12.68 12.92 11.90
N THR A 261 -11.76 13.67 11.30
CA THR A 261 -10.81 14.52 12.05
C THR A 261 -11.48 15.70 12.72
N LYS A 262 -12.71 16.04 12.32
CA LYS A 262 -13.50 17.12 12.92
C LYS A 262 -14.20 16.72 14.22
N THR A 263 -14.43 15.43 14.44
CA THR A 263 -15.20 14.92 15.60
C THR A 263 -14.40 13.95 16.46
N LEU A 264 -13.40 13.28 15.89
CA LEU A 264 -12.57 12.33 16.58
C LEU A 264 -11.18 12.89 16.86
N SER A 265 -10.53 12.36 17.89
CA SER A 265 -9.11 12.67 18.10
C SER A 265 -8.27 12.23 16.91
N LYS A 266 -7.14 12.91 16.69
CA LYS A 266 -6.17 12.53 15.63
C LYS A 266 -5.69 11.08 15.69
N GLN A 267 -5.86 10.40 16.82
CA GLN A 267 -5.52 8.99 16.98
C GLN A 267 -6.65 8.07 16.54
N GLN A 268 -7.90 8.45 16.80
CA GLN A 268 -9.11 7.68 16.42
C GLN A 268 -9.42 7.79 14.93
N ALA A 269 -9.19 8.97 14.34
CA ALA A 269 -9.36 9.23 12.92
C ALA A 269 -8.14 8.76 12.09
N LYS A 270 -7.59 7.56 12.38
CA LYS A 270 -6.47 6.98 11.63
C LYS A 270 -6.70 5.51 11.36
N THR A 271 -6.14 5.02 10.27
CA THR A 271 -6.14 3.60 9.87
C THR A 271 -5.63 2.65 10.96
N ARG A 272 -4.88 3.16 11.94
CA ARG A 272 -4.49 2.40 13.14
C ARG A 272 -5.69 1.76 13.84
N THR A 273 -6.84 2.43 13.90
CA THR A 273 -8.07 1.90 14.52
C THR A 273 -8.52 0.63 13.80
N CYS A 274 -8.55 0.65 12.46
CA CYS A 274 -8.90 -0.53 11.66
C CYS A 274 -7.89 -1.67 11.84
N VAL A 275 -6.59 -1.38 11.90
CA VAL A 275 -5.54 -2.38 12.11
C VAL A 275 -5.71 -3.06 13.47
N MET A 276 -5.97 -2.29 14.53
CA MET A 276 -6.15 -2.82 15.89
C MET A 276 -7.43 -3.66 16.02
N ALA A 277 -8.54 -3.21 15.40
CA ALA A 277 -9.77 -3.97 15.36
C ALA A 277 -9.61 -5.30 14.57
N TRP A 278 -8.94 -5.22 13.41
CA TRP A 278 -8.60 -6.40 12.61
C TRP A 278 -7.76 -7.39 13.40
N LYS A 279 -6.71 -6.90 14.09
CA LYS A 279 -5.84 -7.73 14.93
C LYS A 279 -6.64 -8.46 16.01
N ALA A 280 -7.45 -7.72 16.78
CA ALA A 280 -8.25 -8.30 17.87
C ALA A 280 -9.22 -9.38 17.35
N LEU A 281 -9.88 -9.11 16.20
CA LEU A 281 -10.75 -10.08 15.56
C LEU A 281 -10.01 -11.34 15.13
N MET A 282 -8.86 -11.19 14.47
CA MET A 282 -8.09 -12.32 13.96
C MET A 282 -7.45 -13.14 15.09
N GLU A 283 -6.97 -12.50 16.15
CA GLU A 283 -6.43 -13.19 17.33
C GLU A 283 -7.52 -14.05 18.00
N GLN A 284 -8.74 -13.54 18.11
CA GLN A 284 -9.86 -14.29 18.68
C GLN A 284 -10.35 -15.41 17.74
N ALA A 285 -10.50 -15.13 16.45
CA ALA A 285 -11.00 -16.09 15.47
C ALA A 285 -10.09 -17.31 15.28
N GLN A 286 -8.80 -17.16 15.56
CA GLN A 286 -7.80 -18.24 15.37
C GLN A 286 -7.06 -18.65 16.66
N ALA A 287 -7.63 -18.32 17.82
CA ALA A 287 -7.00 -18.59 19.11
C ALA A 287 -6.67 -20.08 19.32
N ASP A 288 -7.57 -20.97 18.87
CA ASP A 288 -7.44 -22.43 19.01
C ASP A 288 -6.88 -23.11 17.75
N LEU A 289 -6.47 -22.33 16.73
CA LEU A 289 -5.96 -22.91 15.49
C LEU A 289 -4.44 -23.08 15.57
N PRO A 290 -3.92 -24.22 15.07
CA PRO A 290 -2.47 -24.44 15.04
C PRO A 290 -1.76 -23.44 14.12
N TYR A 291 -0.47 -23.26 14.33
CA TYR A 291 0.34 -22.46 13.40
C TYR A 291 0.25 -23.03 11.98
N LYS A 292 0.07 -22.13 11.02
CA LYS A 292 0.08 -22.43 9.59
C LYS A 292 0.86 -21.34 8.85
N ALA A 293 1.72 -21.72 7.92
CA ALA A 293 2.38 -20.81 7.00
C ALA A 293 1.53 -20.63 5.74
N PHE A 294 1.74 -19.52 5.01
CA PHE A 294 1.20 -19.40 3.66
C PHE A 294 1.86 -20.40 2.73
N PRO A 295 1.13 -20.90 1.70
CA PRO A 295 1.70 -21.79 0.71
C PRO A 295 2.87 -21.10 -0.01
N THR A 296 3.88 -21.87 -0.36
CA THR A 296 4.98 -21.42 -1.21
C THR A 296 4.68 -21.75 -2.66
N SER A 297 5.28 -21.04 -3.60
CA SER A 297 5.20 -21.39 -5.01
C SER A 297 6.57 -21.82 -5.54
N ALA A 298 6.60 -22.93 -6.26
CA ALA A 298 7.84 -23.48 -6.83
C ALA A 298 8.42 -22.58 -7.95
N GLY A 299 7.58 -21.78 -8.59
CA GLY A 299 8.00 -20.82 -9.61
C GLY A 299 8.52 -19.50 -9.05
N VAL A 300 8.63 -19.34 -7.71
CA VAL A 300 9.20 -18.14 -7.10
C VAL A 300 10.56 -18.45 -6.49
N VAL A 301 11.53 -17.59 -6.76
CA VAL A 301 12.89 -17.68 -6.26
C VAL A 301 13.24 -16.47 -5.40
N GLU A 302 13.98 -16.74 -4.32
CA GLU A 302 14.59 -15.71 -3.50
C GLU A 302 15.95 -15.34 -4.09
N ARG A 303 16.18 -14.04 -4.36
CA ARG A 303 17.43 -13.52 -4.90
C ARG A 303 17.86 -12.25 -4.19
N ARG A 304 19.18 -12.05 -4.14
CA ARG A 304 19.71 -10.75 -3.70
C ARG A 304 19.68 -9.76 -4.86
N TYR A 305 19.27 -8.52 -4.56
CA TYR A 305 19.27 -7.42 -5.53
C TYR A 305 20.13 -6.26 -5.01
N CYS A 306 20.65 -5.46 -5.93
CA CYS A 306 21.38 -4.23 -5.65
C CYS A 306 20.37 -3.14 -5.21
N THR A 307 20.53 -2.59 -4.01
CA THR A 307 19.60 -1.59 -3.47
C THR A 307 19.65 -0.24 -4.20
N GLN A 308 20.71 0.00 -5.00
CA GLN A 308 20.84 1.23 -5.77
C GLN A 308 20.21 1.14 -7.17
N SER A 309 20.31 -0.02 -7.82
CA SER A 309 19.79 -0.18 -9.19
C SER A 309 18.49 -0.97 -9.29
N GLY A 310 18.12 -1.74 -8.26
CA GLY A 310 17.00 -2.68 -8.32
C GLY A 310 17.27 -3.96 -9.10
N LEU A 311 18.41 -4.08 -9.80
CA LEU A 311 18.81 -5.27 -10.54
C LEU A 311 19.34 -6.36 -9.60
N LEU A 312 19.46 -7.62 -10.06
CA LEU A 312 20.09 -8.69 -9.28
C LEU A 312 21.52 -8.28 -8.88
N ALA A 313 21.91 -8.63 -7.67
CA ALA A 313 23.19 -8.21 -7.13
C ALA A 313 24.37 -8.81 -7.94
N GLY A 314 25.23 -7.93 -8.46
CA GLY A 314 26.52 -8.25 -9.05
C GLY A 314 27.65 -8.13 -8.03
N ALA A 315 28.86 -8.60 -8.41
CA ALA A 315 30.04 -8.57 -7.54
C ALA A 315 30.44 -7.17 -7.05
N GLY A 316 30.13 -6.13 -7.81
CA GLY A 316 30.45 -4.72 -7.51
C GLY A 316 29.39 -3.98 -6.68
N CYS A 317 28.33 -4.63 -6.24
CA CYS A 317 27.24 -3.96 -5.53
C CYS A 317 27.60 -3.73 -4.04
N PRO A 318 27.66 -2.46 -3.57
CA PRO A 318 28.10 -2.14 -2.21
C PRO A 318 27.01 -2.43 -1.17
N SER A 319 25.75 -2.49 -1.60
CA SER A 319 24.60 -2.74 -0.73
C SER A 319 23.58 -3.61 -1.45
N THR A 320 23.14 -4.67 -0.77
CA THR A 320 22.20 -5.65 -1.34
C THR A 320 21.11 -6.00 -0.33
N ALA A 321 19.93 -6.33 -0.83
CA ALA A 321 18.83 -6.86 -0.04
C ALA A 321 18.23 -8.09 -0.73
N VAL A 322 17.35 -8.79 -0.04
CA VAL A 322 16.68 -9.99 -0.56
C VAL A 322 15.32 -9.59 -1.12
N GLY A 323 14.97 -10.17 -2.27
CA GLY A 323 13.67 -10.05 -2.90
C GLY A 323 13.12 -11.40 -3.37
N TYR A 324 11.82 -11.43 -3.65
CA TYR A 324 11.09 -12.60 -4.14
C TYR A 324 10.65 -12.31 -5.58
N TYR A 325 11.01 -13.19 -6.49
CA TYR A 325 10.83 -13.00 -7.93
C TYR A 325 10.19 -14.22 -8.55
N ARG A 326 9.34 -14.02 -9.53
CA ARG A 326 8.97 -15.10 -10.43
C ARG A 326 10.21 -15.57 -11.18
N ALA A 327 10.40 -16.87 -11.29
CA ALA A 327 11.60 -17.42 -11.91
C ALA A 327 11.69 -17.13 -13.42
N ASP A 328 10.53 -16.88 -14.05
CA ASP A 328 10.38 -16.51 -15.46
C ASP A 328 10.47 -14.99 -15.72
N ASP A 329 10.58 -14.17 -14.64
CA ASP A 329 10.63 -12.70 -14.71
C ASP A 329 11.70 -12.14 -13.76
N LEU A 330 12.94 -12.57 -13.96
CA LEU A 330 14.09 -12.08 -13.18
C LEU A 330 14.67 -10.82 -13.82
N PRO A 331 14.98 -9.78 -13.02
CA PRO A 331 15.73 -8.65 -13.53
C PRO A 331 17.16 -9.06 -13.91
N ASP A 332 17.79 -8.29 -14.80
CA ASP A 332 19.18 -8.47 -15.17
C ASP A 332 20.13 -8.34 -13.98
N THR A 333 21.33 -8.89 -14.11
CA THR A 333 22.40 -8.71 -13.11
C THR A 333 22.98 -7.29 -13.19
N CYS A 334 23.15 -6.64 -12.05
CA CYS A 334 23.72 -5.32 -11.96
C CYS A 334 25.20 -5.34 -12.38
N THR A 335 25.50 -4.58 -13.42
CA THR A 335 26.86 -4.37 -13.95
C THR A 335 27.37 -2.93 -13.69
N TYR A 336 26.59 -2.12 -12.99
CA TYR A 336 26.97 -0.74 -12.73
C TYR A 336 28.17 -0.64 -11.80
N SER A 337 29.08 0.31 -12.10
CA SER A 337 30.11 0.76 -11.17
C SER A 337 29.46 1.71 -10.17
N HIS A 338 29.23 1.21 -8.98
CA HIS A 338 28.69 2.03 -7.89
C HIS A 338 29.83 2.77 -7.19
N ALA A 339 29.65 4.06 -6.90
CA ALA A 339 30.54 4.77 -5.99
C ALA A 339 30.51 4.03 -4.62
N ALA A 340 31.70 3.76 -4.06
CA ALA A 340 31.78 3.19 -2.71
C ALA A 340 31.00 4.09 -1.74
N PRO A 341 30.31 3.54 -0.72
CA PRO A 341 29.69 4.34 0.31
C PRO A 341 30.76 5.27 0.88
N GLN A 342 30.55 6.58 0.79
CA GLN A 342 31.42 7.54 1.47
C GLN A 342 31.34 7.21 2.95
N ALA A 343 32.43 6.74 3.56
CA ALA A 343 32.51 6.53 4.99
C ALA A 343 32.07 7.84 5.63
N ALA A 344 31.07 7.76 6.52
CA ALA A 344 30.66 8.91 7.30
C ALA A 344 31.92 9.49 7.93
N ALA A 345 32.21 10.76 7.63
CA ALA A 345 33.32 11.45 8.25
C ALA A 345 33.18 11.28 9.78
N PRO A 346 34.25 10.95 10.51
CA PRO A 346 34.18 10.90 11.96
C PRO A 346 33.59 12.24 12.43
N ALA A 347 32.56 12.18 13.28
CA ALA A 347 32.06 13.37 13.92
C ALA A 347 33.27 14.05 14.61
N GLU A 348 33.62 15.26 14.18
CA GLU A 348 34.57 16.08 14.90
C GLU A 348 34.01 16.28 16.30
N ASN A 349 34.67 15.69 17.28
CA ASN A 349 34.47 16.01 18.68
C ASN A 349 34.87 17.48 18.88
N THR A 350 33.89 18.34 18.85
CA THR A 350 34.04 19.68 19.46
C THR A 350 33.70 19.57 20.94
N ASP A 351 34.56 18.88 21.70
CA ASP A 351 34.74 19.13 23.09
C ASP A 351 35.58 20.40 23.21
N ASP A 352 34.93 21.53 23.42
CA ASP A 352 35.42 22.71 24.17
C ASP A 352 34.36 23.83 24.06
N ALA A 353 33.36 23.77 24.93
CA ALA A 353 32.72 24.96 25.51
C ALA A 353 31.85 24.54 26.71
N VAL A 354 32.43 24.67 27.88
CA VAL A 354 31.70 24.65 29.14
C VAL A 354 30.74 25.85 29.19
N PRO A 355 29.43 25.68 29.27
CA PRO A 355 28.54 26.81 29.49
C PRO A 355 28.65 27.24 30.98
N THR A 356 29.18 28.45 31.20
CA THR A 356 29.05 29.17 32.49
C THR A 356 27.56 29.39 32.79
N GLN A 357 27.12 28.89 33.92
CA GLN A 357 25.78 29.13 34.47
C GLN A 357 25.56 30.63 34.72
N PRO A 358 24.41 31.21 34.42
CA PRO A 358 24.04 32.53 34.87
C PRO A 358 23.69 32.49 36.37
N VAL A 359 24.35 33.36 37.12
CA VAL A 359 24.09 33.63 38.54
C VAL A 359 22.70 34.26 38.65
N ILE A 360 21.84 33.63 39.44
CA ILE A 360 20.53 34.19 39.82
C ILE A 360 20.79 35.19 40.96
N PRO A 361 20.35 36.45 40.90
CA PRO A 361 20.35 37.36 42.02
C PRO A 361 19.20 36.95 42.96
N THR A 362 19.56 36.65 44.21
CA THR A 362 18.61 36.61 45.33
C THR A 362 18.21 38.03 45.70
N ASP A 363 16.99 38.41 45.43
CA ASP A 363 16.38 39.57 46.10
C ASP A 363 15.24 39.08 46.98
N THR A 364 15.50 39.22 48.27
CA THR A 364 14.54 39.07 49.36
C THR A 364 14.03 40.46 49.72
N SER A 365 12.79 40.78 49.38
CA SER A 365 12.01 41.73 50.17
C SER A 365 10.53 41.74 49.81
N ALA A 366 9.82 41.53 50.90
CA ALA A 366 8.53 42.12 51.27
C ALA A 366 7.23 41.42 50.81
N LEU A 367 6.70 40.70 51.79
CA LEU A 367 5.29 40.62 52.13
C LEU A 367 4.64 42.02 52.13
N ASP A 368 3.42 42.15 51.59
CA ASP A 368 2.24 42.59 52.28
C ASP A 368 1.01 42.76 51.37
N THR A 369 -0.07 42.15 51.87
CA THR A 369 -1.50 42.57 51.84
C THR A 369 -2.14 43.11 50.54
N GLU A 370 -3.11 42.48 49.99
CA GLU A 370 -4.57 42.42 50.14
C GLU A 370 -5.19 41.36 49.21
#